data_6f6a35c34ad4f62c8dca614a9d383a47
#
_entry.id   6f6a35c34ad4f62c8dca614a9d383a47
#
_cell.length_a   1.000
_cell.length_b   1.000
_cell.length_c   1.000
_cell.angle_alpha   90.00
_cell.angle_beta   90.00
_cell.angle_gamma   90.00
#
_symmetry.space_group_name_H-M   'P 1'
#
loop_
_entity.id
_entity.type
_entity.pdbx_description
1 polymer ?
#
loop_
_entity_poly.entity_id
_entity_poly.type
_entity_poly.pdbx_seq_one_letter_code
_entity_poly.pdbx_strand_id
1 'polypeptide(L)'
;MKRPGFCVLTVECNKNGEASITNVKTTCVDNKKDQTKPKGQILNELLKALAFFIPDEEAGNAVTFYVREKYISSHNSTYESSIYEAVGITDWFLWGLGKTWEEIYPVTIKKLITGNGHADKAEVASALEAYVGEREYATDDESDAVAVAVAWLIQQGQLKPPVPKEEESNGE
;
A
#
# COMPACT_ATOMS: atom_id res chain seq x y z
N MET A 1 13.09 7.31 10.82
CA MET A 1 11.81 7.06 10.12
C MET A 1 12.01 5.84 9.23
N LYS A 2 11.07 4.89 9.22
CA LYS A 2 11.05 3.83 8.21
C LYS A 2 10.94 4.46 6.82
N ARG A 3 11.26 3.73 5.78
CA ARG A 3 11.09 4.16 4.39
C ARG A 3 9.61 4.03 4.02
N PRO A 4 8.82 5.10 3.86
CA PRO A 4 7.47 4.94 3.35
C PRO A 4 7.50 4.47 1.90
N GLY A 5 6.82 3.37 1.61
CA GLY A 5 6.57 2.91 0.27
C GLY A 5 5.32 3.58 -0.31
N PHE A 6 5.34 3.83 -1.60
CA PHE A 6 4.21 4.33 -2.38
C PHE A 6 3.94 3.39 -3.54
N CYS A 7 2.67 3.20 -3.84
CA CYS A 7 2.21 2.42 -4.97
C CYS A 7 1.07 3.16 -5.67
N VAL A 8 1.05 3.10 -7.01
CA VAL A 8 -0.12 3.42 -7.83
C VAL A 8 -0.49 2.18 -8.62
N LEU A 9 -1.69 1.69 -8.42
CA LEU A 9 -2.29 0.66 -9.25
C LEU A 9 -3.24 1.31 -10.25
N THR A 10 -3.12 0.95 -11.52
CA THR A 10 -4.13 1.24 -12.53
C THR A 10 -4.98 0.01 -12.71
N VAL A 11 -6.29 0.18 -12.61
CA VAL A 11 -7.26 -0.90 -12.67
C VAL A 11 -8.25 -0.61 -13.78
N GLU A 12 -8.47 -1.59 -14.64
CA GLU A 12 -9.51 -1.54 -15.66
C GLU A 12 -10.63 -2.52 -15.30
N CYS A 13 -11.87 -2.06 -15.38
CA CYS A 13 -13.04 -2.90 -15.17
C CYS A 13 -13.61 -3.31 -16.52
N ASN A 14 -13.85 -4.60 -16.69
CA ASN A 14 -14.54 -5.12 -17.87
C ASN A 14 -16.06 -4.83 -17.79
N LYS A 15 -16.79 -5.13 -18.86
CA LYS A 15 -18.25 -4.92 -18.93
C LYS A 15 -19.04 -5.73 -17.89
N ASN A 16 -18.44 -6.75 -17.29
CA ASN A 16 -19.03 -7.58 -16.26
C ASN A 16 -18.72 -7.08 -14.84
N GLY A 17 -17.98 -5.95 -14.71
CA GLY A 17 -17.58 -5.38 -13.43
C GLY A 17 -16.37 -6.09 -12.79
N GLU A 18 -15.69 -7.01 -13.50
CA GLU A 18 -14.46 -7.61 -13.02
C GLU A 18 -13.29 -6.69 -13.29
N ALA A 19 -12.51 -6.43 -12.25
CA ALA A 19 -11.33 -5.59 -12.33
C ALA A 19 -10.08 -6.41 -12.65
N SER A 20 -9.18 -5.78 -13.42
CA SER A 20 -7.83 -6.29 -13.66
C SER A 20 -6.81 -5.19 -13.43
N ILE A 21 -5.70 -5.51 -12.79
CA ILE A 21 -4.60 -4.57 -12.58
C ILE A 21 -3.78 -4.53 -13.88
N THR A 22 -3.75 -3.37 -14.52
CA THR A 22 -3.06 -3.18 -15.82
C THR A 22 -1.72 -2.50 -15.67
N ASN A 23 -1.49 -1.78 -14.56
CA ASN A 23 -0.22 -1.14 -14.30
C ASN A 23 0.04 -1.05 -12.80
N VAL A 24 1.32 -1.19 -12.41
CA VAL A 24 1.81 -1.05 -11.05
C VAL A 24 3.06 -0.19 -11.08
N LYS A 25 3.02 0.95 -10.40
CA LYS A 25 4.18 1.81 -10.16
C LYS A 25 4.47 1.85 -8.68
N THR A 26 5.72 1.65 -8.30
CA THR A 26 6.16 1.69 -6.91
C THR A 26 7.34 2.63 -6.73
N THR A 27 7.50 3.15 -5.54
CA THR A 27 8.71 3.84 -5.07
C THR A 27 8.76 3.84 -3.55
N CYS A 28 9.93 4.11 -3.00
CA CYS A 28 10.10 4.39 -1.58
C CYS A 28 10.94 5.66 -1.37
N VAL A 29 10.72 6.34 -0.25
CA VAL A 29 11.56 7.46 0.16
C VAL A 29 12.75 6.93 0.95
N ASP A 30 13.96 7.00 0.37
CA ASP A 30 15.18 6.50 1.01
C ASP A 30 15.74 7.48 2.04
N ASN A 31 15.40 7.23 3.31
CA ASN A 31 15.90 8.02 4.44
C ASN A 31 17.09 7.36 5.19
N LYS A 32 17.54 6.19 4.75
CA LYS A 32 18.60 5.44 5.48
C LYS A 32 20.01 5.98 5.22
N LYS A 33 20.24 6.60 4.06
CA LYS A 33 21.60 6.98 3.64
C LYS A 33 22.15 8.22 4.35
N ASP A 34 21.29 9.05 4.92
CA ASP A 34 21.72 10.29 5.54
C ASP A 34 20.94 10.58 6.83
N GLN A 35 21.47 10.07 7.95
CA GLN A 35 20.90 10.32 9.28
C GLN A 35 21.08 11.78 9.72
N THR A 36 21.81 12.60 8.95
CA THR A 36 22.05 14.00 9.25
C THR A 36 21.01 14.94 8.64
N LYS A 37 20.12 14.43 7.78
CA LYS A 37 19.07 15.24 7.15
C LYS A 37 18.15 15.86 8.19
N PRO A 38 17.92 17.18 8.12
CA PRO A 38 16.92 17.84 8.95
C PRO A 38 15.53 17.20 8.74
N LYS A 39 14.77 17.05 9.81
CA LYS A 39 13.44 16.45 9.79
C LYS A 39 12.52 17.08 8.74
N GLY A 40 12.52 18.41 8.61
CA GLY A 40 11.74 19.11 7.60
C GLY A 40 12.12 18.74 6.16
N GLN A 41 13.39 18.42 5.90
CA GLN A 41 13.81 17.93 4.59
C GLN A 41 13.25 16.54 4.30
N ILE A 42 13.27 15.64 5.28
CA ILE A 42 12.68 14.28 5.15
C ILE A 42 11.17 14.36 4.84
N LEU A 43 10.45 15.21 5.57
CA LEU A 43 9.02 15.43 5.34
C LEU A 43 8.73 16.05 3.96
N ASN A 44 9.59 16.96 3.50
CA ASN A 44 9.46 17.53 2.16
C ASN A 44 9.74 16.51 1.04
N GLU A 45 10.71 15.60 1.22
CA GLU A 45 10.94 14.49 0.29
C GLU A 45 9.75 13.53 0.25
N LEU A 46 9.12 13.26 1.40
CA LEU A 46 7.89 12.49 1.48
C LEU A 46 6.75 13.14 0.69
N LEU A 47 6.53 14.44 0.86
CA LEU A 47 5.50 15.17 0.11
C LEU A 47 5.77 15.22 -1.40
N LYS A 48 7.02 15.37 -1.81
CA LYS A 48 7.41 15.33 -3.23
C LYS A 48 7.13 13.96 -3.83
N ALA A 49 7.45 12.87 -3.11
CA ALA A 49 7.14 11.53 -3.55
C ALA A 49 5.63 11.33 -3.67
N LEU A 50 4.86 11.73 -2.68
CA LEU A 50 3.40 11.67 -2.71
C LEU A 50 2.83 12.47 -3.89
N ALA A 51 3.26 13.72 -4.08
CA ALA A 51 2.81 14.57 -5.18
C ALA A 51 3.11 13.96 -6.56
N PHE A 52 4.27 13.31 -6.72
CA PHE A 52 4.64 12.64 -7.97
C PHE A 52 3.76 11.43 -8.28
N PHE A 53 3.23 10.78 -7.25
CA PHE A 53 2.38 9.59 -7.37
C PHE A 53 0.88 9.93 -7.47
N ILE A 54 0.48 11.18 -7.20
CA ILE A 54 -0.91 11.60 -7.41
C ILE A 54 -1.15 11.70 -8.92
N PRO A 55 -2.12 10.94 -9.48
CA PRO A 55 -2.43 11.02 -10.89
C PRO A 55 -2.97 12.40 -11.26
N ASP A 56 -2.66 12.84 -12.48
CA ASP A 56 -3.26 14.04 -13.05
C ASP A 56 -4.73 13.73 -13.38
N GLU A 57 -5.67 14.33 -12.65
CA GLU A 57 -7.10 14.02 -12.76
C GLU A 57 -7.73 14.51 -14.09
N GLU A 58 -6.99 15.28 -14.90
CA GLU A 58 -7.45 15.73 -16.22
C GLU A 58 -7.46 14.59 -17.26
N ALA A 59 -6.91 13.43 -16.96
CA ALA A 59 -6.80 12.29 -17.88
C ALA A 59 -8.06 11.40 -17.95
N GLY A 60 -9.26 11.96 -17.93
CA GLY A 60 -10.49 11.22 -18.24
C GLY A 60 -11.33 10.84 -17.01
N ASN A 61 -12.32 9.95 -17.20
CA ASN A 61 -13.29 9.52 -16.18
C ASN A 61 -12.71 8.55 -15.11
N ALA A 62 -11.41 8.63 -14.80
CA ALA A 62 -10.80 7.79 -13.80
C ALA A 62 -11.16 8.26 -12.39
N VAL A 63 -11.65 7.34 -11.56
CA VAL A 63 -11.87 7.59 -10.13
C VAL A 63 -10.60 7.17 -9.39
N THR A 64 -10.04 8.08 -8.60
CA THR A 64 -8.83 7.83 -7.83
C THR A 64 -9.16 7.70 -6.34
N PHE A 65 -8.71 6.62 -5.74
CA PHE A 65 -8.79 6.37 -4.30
C PHE A 65 -7.41 6.46 -3.68
N TYR A 66 -7.34 7.00 -2.47
CA TYR A 66 -6.13 7.12 -1.69
C TYR A 66 -6.24 6.21 -0.48
N VAL A 67 -5.39 5.20 -0.40
CA VAL A 67 -5.47 4.16 0.62
C VAL A 67 -4.13 4.06 1.34
N ARG A 68 -4.18 3.88 2.65
CA ARG A 68 -2.97 3.61 3.45
C ARG A 68 -3.22 2.53 4.49
N GLU A 69 -2.13 1.90 4.92
CA GLU A 69 -2.16 1.06 6.10
C GLU A 69 -2.47 1.91 7.34
N LYS A 70 -3.40 1.44 8.17
CA LYS A 70 -3.73 2.10 9.43
C LYS A 70 -2.59 1.92 10.41
N TYR A 71 -2.04 3.04 10.87
CA TYR A 71 -1.04 2.99 11.92
C TYR A 71 -1.67 2.56 13.25
N ILE A 72 -1.07 1.54 13.87
CA ILE A 72 -1.42 1.08 15.21
C ILE A 72 -0.23 1.36 16.12
N SER A 73 -0.44 2.19 17.14
CA SER A 73 0.59 2.48 18.14
C SER A 73 0.98 1.20 18.89
N SER A 74 2.27 0.93 18.96
CA SER A 74 2.83 -0.24 19.64
C SER A 74 3.36 0.07 21.05
N HIS A 75 3.14 1.28 21.56
CA HIS A 75 3.65 1.77 22.86
C HIS A 75 5.19 1.78 23.01
N ASN A 76 5.94 1.51 21.95
CA ASN A 76 7.40 1.56 21.91
C ASN A 76 7.89 2.80 21.13
N SER A 77 8.04 3.87 21.83
CA SER A 77 7.86 5.25 21.41
C SER A 77 8.97 5.96 20.62
N THR A 78 10.11 5.36 20.36
CA THR A 78 11.23 6.12 19.74
C THR A 78 10.95 6.52 18.28
N TYR A 79 10.09 5.79 17.59
CA TYR A 79 9.72 6.06 16.19
C TYR A 79 8.30 6.61 16.01
N GLU A 80 7.48 6.59 17.06
CA GLU A 80 6.07 6.99 16.98
C GLU A 80 5.90 8.45 16.56
N SER A 81 6.68 9.37 17.14
CA SER A 81 6.58 10.79 16.80
C SER A 81 6.83 11.04 15.31
N SER A 82 7.80 10.34 14.72
CA SER A 82 8.12 10.47 13.30
C SER A 82 7.05 9.90 12.39
N ILE A 83 6.35 8.85 12.83
CA ILE A 83 5.23 8.28 12.08
C ILE A 83 4.02 9.24 12.13
N TYR A 84 3.67 9.76 13.31
CA TYR A 84 2.59 10.73 13.44
C TYR A 84 2.84 12.01 12.65
N GLU A 85 4.08 12.49 12.58
CA GLU A 85 4.44 13.63 11.75
C GLU A 85 4.25 13.33 10.26
N ALA A 86 4.68 12.15 9.79
CA ALA A 86 4.48 11.73 8.41
C ALA A 86 2.99 11.57 8.09
N VAL A 87 2.22 10.95 8.98
CA VAL A 87 0.77 10.83 8.85
C VAL A 87 0.13 12.23 8.78
N GLY A 88 0.43 13.11 9.74
CA GLY A 88 -0.17 14.43 9.80
C GLY A 88 0.13 15.30 8.58
N ILE A 89 1.37 15.26 8.07
CA ILE A 89 1.72 16.08 6.90
C ILE A 89 1.10 15.52 5.61
N THR A 90 0.98 14.21 5.47
CA THR A 90 0.32 13.60 4.32
C THR A 90 -1.19 13.80 4.36
N ASP A 91 -1.81 13.78 5.54
CA ASP A 91 -3.22 14.13 5.73
C ASP A 91 -3.48 15.58 5.34
N TRP A 92 -2.66 16.50 5.84
CA TRP A 92 -2.77 17.91 5.51
C TRP A 92 -2.62 18.16 4.00
N PHE A 93 -1.67 17.48 3.36
CA PHE A 93 -1.44 17.62 1.92
C PHE A 93 -2.63 17.13 1.09
N LEU A 94 -3.17 15.94 1.37
CA LEU A 94 -4.34 15.42 0.65
C LEU A 94 -5.59 16.25 0.93
N TRP A 95 -5.78 16.70 2.18
CA TRP A 95 -6.88 17.58 2.51
C TRP A 95 -6.83 18.89 1.71
N GLY A 96 -5.65 19.46 1.51
CA GLY A 96 -5.44 20.64 0.66
C GLY A 96 -5.83 20.42 -0.81
N LEU A 97 -5.84 19.18 -1.27
CA LEU A 97 -6.33 18.76 -2.59
C LEU A 97 -7.82 18.36 -2.59
N GLY A 98 -8.52 18.49 -1.47
CA GLY A 98 -9.90 18.02 -1.31
C GLY A 98 -10.03 16.49 -1.28
N LYS A 99 -8.95 15.78 -0.94
CA LYS A 99 -8.87 14.32 -0.88
C LYS A 99 -8.67 13.84 0.56
N THR A 100 -8.97 12.58 0.80
CA THR A 100 -8.76 11.91 2.09
C THR A 100 -8.21 10.51 1.90
N TRP A 101 -7.55 9.98 2.92
CA TRP A 101 -7.14 8.59 2.97
C TRP A 101 -8.30 7.69 3.40
N GLU A 102 -8.39 6.52 2.75
CA GLU A 102 -9.04 5.35 3.33
C GLU A 102 -7.98 4.51 4.07
N GLU A 103 -8.35 3.94 5.19
CA GLU A 103 -7.42 3.19 6.05
C GLU A 103 -7.82 1.73 6.15
N ILE A 104 -6.82 0.85 6.03
CA ILE A 104 -7.00 -0.59 6.19
C ILE A 104 -6.04 -1.14 7.25
N TYR A 105 -6.52 -2.00 8.12
CA TYR A 105 -5.71 -2.58 9.20
C TYR A 105 -4.70 -3.61 8.67
N PRO A 106 -3.46 -3.68 9.23
CA PRO A 106 -2.44 -4.64 8.82
C PRO A 106 -2.92 -6.09 8.81
N VAL A 107 -3.65 -6.51 9.84
CA VAL A 107 -4.22 -7.87 9.94
C VAL A 107 -5.24 -8.13 8.82
N THR A 108 -6.03 -7.12 8.47
CA THR A 108 -7.01 -7.20 7.39
C THR A 108 -6.32 -7.33 6.03
N ILE A 109 -5.26 -6.54 5.79
CA ILE A 109 -4.45 -6.64 4.56
C ILE A 109 -3.96 -8.07 4.37
N LYS A 110 -3.29 -8.62 5.39
CA LYS A 110 -2.78 -9.99 5.35
C LYS A 110 -3.87 -11.01 5.08
N LYS A 111 -4.98 -10.93 5.82
CA LYS A 111 -6.11 -11.84 5.69
C LYS A 111 -6.73 -11.81 4.29
N LEU A 112 -6.88 -10.63 3.70
CA LEU A 112 -7.48 -10.49 2.37
C LEU A 112 -6.57 -11.05 1.27
N ILE A 113 -5.26 -10.89 1.39
CA ILE A 113 -4.29 -11.32 0.37
C ILE A 113 -3.97 -12.81 0.48
N THR A 114 -3.80 -13.34 1.70
CA THR A 114 -3.30 -14.71 1.93
C THR A 114 -4.34 -15.66 2.51
N GLY A 115 -5.49 -15.14 2.96
CA GLY A 115 -6.43 -15.90 3.79
C GLY A 115 -6.05 -15.97 5.27
N ASN A 116 -4.82 -15.60 5.65
CA ASN A 116 -4.26 -15.68 7.00
C ASN A 116 -3.86 -14.30 7.52
N GLY A 117 -4.52 -13.78 8.56
CA GLY A 117 -4.19 -12.48 9.16
C GLY A 117 -2.84 -12.43 9.88
N HIS A 118 -2.22 -13.58 10.13
CA HIS A 118 -0.89 -13.72 10.77
C HIS A 118 0.21 -14.07 9.77
N ALA A 119 -0.09 -14.06 8.46
CA ALA A 119 0.87 -14.33 7.41
C ALA A 119 2.16 -13.51 7.59
N ASP A 120 3.28 -14.11 7.28
CA ASP A 120 4.56 -13.40 7.25
C ASP A 120 4.72 -12.58 5.94
N LYS A 121 5.83 -11.85 5.84
CA LYS A 121 6.09 -11.01 4.66
C LYS A 121 6.30 -11.83 3.39
N ALA A 122 6.92 -13.00 3.48
CA ALA A 122 7.20 -13.85 2.34
C ALA A 122 5.90 -14.46 1.80
N GLU A 123 4.99 -14.88 2.69
CA GLU A 123 3.66 -15.37 2.33
C GLU A 123 2.83 -14.27 1.62
N VAL A 124 2.87 -13.03 2.14
CA VAL A 124 2.19 -11.90 1.51
C VAL A 124 2.78 -11.61 0.13
N ALA A 125 4.12 -11.54 0.00
CA ALA A 125 4.79 -11.28 -1.26
C ALA A 125 4.45 -12.35 -2.32
N SER A 126 4.52 -13.63 -1.94
CA SER A 126 4.15 -14.74 -2.83
C SER A 126 2.68 -14.69 -3.26
N ALA A 127 1.76 -14.37 -2.33
CA ALA A 127 0.35 -14.25 -2.67
C ALA A 127 0.03 -13.07 -3.58
N LEU A 128 0.81 -11.98 -3.49
CA LEU A 128 0.66 -10.81 -4.38
C LEU A 128 0.92 -11.15 -5.85
N GLU A 129 1.79 -12.12 -6.16
CA GLU A 129 2.11 -12.53 -7.53
C GLU A 129 0.86 -12.93 -8.33
N ALA A 130 -0.14 -13.49 -7.66
CA ALA A 130 -1.41 -13.86 -8.30
C ALA A 130 -2.20 -12.64 -8.84
N TYR A 131 -1.96 -11.44 -8.29
CA TYR A 131 -2.67 -10.21 -8.65
C TYR A 131 -1.87 -9.29 -9.56
N VAL A 132 -0.56 -9.20 -9.35
CA VAL A 132 0.30 -8.22 -10.03
C VAL A 132 1.39 -8.87 -10.89
N GLY A 133 1.42 -10.20 -10.96
CA GLY A 133 2.48 -10.98 -11.61
C GLY A 133 3.78 -11.00 -10.79
N GLU A 134 4.73 -11.83 -11.25
CA GLU A 134 6.07 -11.85 -10.67
C GLU A 134 6.74 -10.48 -10.83
N ARG A 135 7.30 -9.95 -9.72
CA ARG A 135 7.84 -8.60 -9.69
C ARG A 135 8.95 -8.48 -8.66
N GLU A 136 10.02 -7.82 -9.07
CA GLU A 136 11.07 -7.41 -8.16
C GLU A 136 10.74 -6.06 -7.52
N TYR A 137 10.87 -5.96 -6.20
CA TYR A 137 10.73 -4.73 -5.43
C TYR A 137 12.09 -4.28 -4.93
N ALA A 138 12.38 -2.99 -5.02
CA ALA A 138 13.63 -2.45 -4.51
C ALA A 138 13.70 -2.51 -2.98
N THR A 139 12.55 -2.54 -2.31
CA THR A 139 12.43 -2.64 -0.84
C THR A 139 11.12 -3.36 -0.44
N ASP A 140 11.11 -3.93 0.78
CA ASP A 140 9.88 -4.49 1.37
C ASP A 140 8.77 -3.44 1.50
N ASP A 141 9.12 -2.16 1.73
CA ASP A 141 8.13 -1.09 1.88
C ASP A 141 7.35 -0.83 0.58
N GLU A 142 7.94 -1.15 -0.59
CA GLU A 142 7.24 -1.09 -1.89
C GLU A 142 6.23 -2.24 -2.03
N SER A 143 6.61 -3.46 -1.67
CA SER A 143 5.70 -4.61 -1.67
C SER A 143 4.56 -4.42 -0.67
N ASP A 144 4.85 -3.87 0.51
CA ASP A 144 3.84 -3.54 1.52
C ASP A 144 2.82 -2.52 0.97
N ALA A 145 3.27 -1.51 0.21
CA ALA A 145 2.38 -0.54 -0.43
C ALA A 145 1.47 -1.17 -1.50
N VAL A 146 1.99 -2.12 -2.29
CA VAL A 146 1.18 -2.89 -3.25
C VAL A 146 0.16 -3.75 -2.51
N ALA A 147 0.56 -4.39 -1.40
CA ALA A 147 -0.33 -5.19 -0.57
C ALA A 147 -1.52 -4.38 -0.04
N VAL A 148 -1.29 -3.15 0.43
CA VAL A 148 -2.37 -2.24 0.86
C VAL A 148 -3.37 -2.01 -0.26
N ALA A 149 -2.89 -1.67 -1.46
CA ALA A 149 -3.75 -1.33 -2.59
C ALA A 149 -4.54 -2.55 -3.10
N VAL A 150 -3.91 -3.72 -3.22
CA VAL A 150 -4.57 -4.98 -3.62
C VAL A 150 -5.62 -5.39 -2.59
N ALA A 151 -5.28 -5.35 -1.29
CA ALA A 151 -6.22 -5.69 -0.23
C ALA A 151 -7.44 -4.77 -0.23
N TRP A 152 -7.26 -3.48 -0.49
CA TRP A 152 -8.36 -2.55 -0.62
C TRP A 152 -9.27 -2.90 -1.81
N LEU A 153 -8.70 -3.24 -2.97
CA LEU A 153 -9.49 -3.67 -4.13
C LEU A 153 -10.29 -4.94 -3.86
N ILE A 154 -9.71 -5.90 -3.10
CA ILE A 154 -10.43 -7.09 -2.66
C ILE A 154 -11.57 -6.72 -1.71
N GLN A 155 -11.32 -5.83 -0.75
CA GLN A 155 -12.32 -5.36 0.20
C GLN A 155 -13.49 -4.65 -0.49
N GLN A 156 -13.24 -3.92 -1.58
CA GLN A 156 -14.26 -3.28 -2.40
C GLN A 156 -14.98 -4.24 -3.36
N GLY A 157 -14.62 -5.53 -3.35
CA GLY A 157 -15.18 -6.53 -4.26
C GLY A 157 -14.71 -6.38 -5.73
N GLN A 158 -13.71 -5.56 -5.97
CA GLN A 158 -13.14 -5.33 -7.31
C GLN A 158 -12.24 -6.49 -7.75
N LEU A 159 -11.53 -7.11 -6.81
CA LEU A 159 -10.72 -8.30 -7.02
C LEU A 159 -11.25 -9.45 -6.18
N LYS A 160 -11.11 -10.68 -6.68
CA LYS A 160 -11.46 -11.88 -5.93
C LYS A 160 -10.36 -12.17 -4.90
N PRO A 161 -10.72 -12.59 -3.67
CA PRO A 161 -9.73 -13.08 -2.71
C PRO A 161 -9.05 -14.35 -3.26
N PRO A 162 -7.84 -14.68 -2.78
CA PRO A 162 -7.16 -15.90 -3.19
C PRO A 162 -8.05 -17.11 -2.82
N VAL A 163 -8.07 -18.09 -3.71
CA VAL A 163 -8.72 -19.38 -3.38
C VAL A 163 -7.89 -20.01 -2.25
N PRO A 164 -8.51 -20.38 -1.13
CA PRO A 164 -7.79 -21.09 -0.07
C PRO A 164 -7.10 -22.32 -0.69
N LYS A 165 -5.79 -22.50 -0.43
CA LYS A 165 -5.16 -23.78 -0.73
C LYS A 165 -5.94 -24.83 0.06
N GLU A 166 -6.61 -25.72 -0.63
CA GLU A 166 -7.18 -26.89 0.02
C GLU A 166 -6.01 -27.56 0.76
N GLU A 167 -6.14 -27.70 2.07
CA GLU A 167 -5.22 -28.52 2.83
C GLU A 167 -5.31 -29.89 2.17
N GLU A 168 -4.23 -30.32 1.50
CA GLU A 168 -4.12 -31.70 1.06
C GLU A 168 -4.32 -32.54 2.33
N SER A 169 -5.54 -33.06 2.48
CA SER A 169 -5.86 -34.00 3.52
C SER A 169 -4.97 -35.23 3.24
N ASN A 170 -3.86 -35.30 3.96
CA ASN A 170 -3.08 -36.52 4.05
C ASN A 170 -4.02 -37.59 4.61
N GLY A 171 -4.69 -38.30 3.70
CA GLY A 171 -5.37 -39.51 4.00
C GLY A 171 -4.32 -40.57 4.30
N GLU A 172 -4.21 -40.92 5.55
CA GLU A 172 -3.75 -42.26 5.97
C GLU A 172 -4.91 -43.26 5.91
#